data_b05f20792147f59d56ee18d23738662a
#
_entry.id   b05f20792147f59d56ee18d23738662a
#
_cell.length_a   1.000
_cell.length_b   1.000
_cell.length_c   1.000
_cell.angle_alpha   90.00
_cell.angle_beta   90.00
_cell.angle_gamma   90.00
#
_symmetry.space_group_name_H-M   'P 1'
#
loop_
_entity.id
_entity.type
_entity.pdbx_description
1 polymer ?
#
loop_
_entity_poly.entity_id
_entity_poly.type
_entity_poly.pdbx_seq_one_letter_code
_entity_poly.pdbx_strand_id
1 'polypeptide(L)'
;MRLEDFDYELPRELIAQTPSLKRDECRLMVLDRDKNTIEHRHFYDILEYLYEGDCLVVNDSRVIPARLYGIKERTGAHIELLLIKRLDGDKWESLVKPGKRLKEGDTVVLDENKLFKAHILGFKDKENGTRIIEFEYEGIFMERLEEIGSMPLPPYIERDAGNDDKERYQTVYSKVDGSVAAPTAGLHFTEELLEKVKEKGVEIAYVTLHVGIGTFRPVKVDNIEDHKMHFEEYTIDSDTAETVNRAIREGRRVISVGTTSTRTLESAAKQVDGVWQIESGHSSTGIFIYPGYKYKVVDGLITNFHLPKSTLIMLVSALYDREHIIAAYEEAVRERYKFFSYGDAMFIK
;
A
#
# COMPACT_ATOMS: atom_id res chain seq x y z
N MET A 1 19.10 15.78 -3.68
CA MET A 1 18.61 15.17 -4.94
C MET A 1 17.31 15.84 -5.32
N ARG A 2 17.06 16.08 -6.62
CA ARG A 2 15.87 16.83 -7.05
C ARG A 2 14.70 15.90 -7.34
N LEU A 3 13.48 16.37 -7.14
CA LEU A 3 12.26 15.64 -7.46
C LEU A 3 12.19 15.26 -8.97
N GLU A 4 12.65 16.19 -9.83
CA GLU A 4 12.73 15.98 -11.29
C GLU A 4 13.63 14.80 -11.70
N ASP A 5 14.59 14.40 -10.87
CA ASP A 5 15.47 13.26 -11.13
C ASP A 5 14.71 11.92 -11.17
N PHE A 6 13.45 11.91 -10.72
CA PHE A 6 12.55 10.75 -10.67
C PHE A 6 11.35 10.90 -11.61
N ASP A 7 11.47 11.77 -12.61
CA ASP A 7 10.45 11.96 -13.64
C ASP A 7 10.66 11.01 -14.80
N TYR A 8 9.58 10.58 -15.41
CA TYR A 8 9.53 9.85 -16.68
C TYR A 8 8.17 10.09 -17.32
N GLU A 9 8.07 9.93 -18.62
CA GLU A 9 6.81 10.10 -19.35
C GLU A 9 5.92 8.87 -19.18
N LEU A 10 4.75 9.03 -18.54
CA LEU A 10 3.77 7.98 -18.36
C LEU A 10 2.47 8.31 -19.11
N PRO A 11 2.17 7.64 -20.24
CA PRO A 11 0.89 7.77 -20.92
C PRO A 11 -0.29 7.31 -20.05
N ARG A 12 -1.35 8.12 -19.99
CA ARG A 12 -2.52 7.84 -19.14
C ARG A 12 -3.19 6.49 -19.42
N GLU A 13 -3.20 6.06 -20.67
CA GLU A 13 -3.79 4.78 -21.11
C GLU A 13 -3.04 3.55 -20.54
N LEU A 14 -1.84 3.72 -20.01
CA LEU A 14 -1.11 2.66 -19.34
C LEU A 14 -1.49 2.50 -17.87
N ILE A 15 -2.21 3.45 -17.28
CA ILE A 15 -2.72 3.34 -15.92
C ILE A 15 -3.92 2.39 -15.90
N ALA A 16 -3.77 1.23 -15.28
CA ALA A 16 -4.80 0.21 -15.24
C ALA A 16 -6.04 0.68 -14.45
N GLN A 17 -7.22 0.60 -15.06
CA GLN A 17 -8.49 0.99 -14.44
C GLN A 17 -9.25 -0.20 -13.85
N THR A 18 -8.93 -1.41 -14.30
CA THR A 18 -9.55 -2.66 -13.85
C THR A 18 -8.47 -3.73 -13.64
N PRO A 19 -8.68 -4.67 -12.71
CA PRO A 19 -7.75 -5.78 -12.54
C PRO A 19 -7.78 -6.73 -13.75
N SER A 20 -6.68 -7.46 -13.97
CA SER A 20 -6.63 -8.60 -14.91
C SER A 20 -7.66 -9.67 -14.51
N LEU A 21 -8.12 -10.49 -15.46
CA LEU A 21 -9.08 -11.57 -15.18
C LEU A 21 -8.55 -12.52 -14.10
N LYS A 22 -7.32 -12.99 -14.26
CA LYS A 22 -6.60 -13.72 -13.24
C LYS A 22 -5.46 -12.88 -12.69
N ARG A 23 -5.23 -12.97 -11.39
CA ARG A 23 -4.26 -12.12 -10.68
C ARG A 23 -2.84 -12.35 -11.16
N ASP A 24 -2.45 -13.60 -11.36
CA ASP A 24 -1.11 -14.04 -11.71
C ASP A 24 -0.80 -14.06 -13.22
N GLU A 25 -1.78 -13.74 -14.08
CA GLU A 25 -1.58 -13.58 -15.52
C GLU A 25 -1.09 -12.17 -15.93
N CYS A 26 -0.94 -11.22 -14.98
CA CYS A 26 -0.31 -9.94 -15.27
C CYS A 26 1.15 -10.16 -15.68
N ARG A 27 1.73 -9.16 -16.35
CA ARG A 27 3.15 -9.23 -16.76
C ARG A 27 4.05 -9.00 -15.53
N LEU A 28 5.25 -9.59 -15.60
CA LEU A 28 6.31 -9.42 -14.63
C LEU A 28 7.58 -8.95 -15.34
N MET A 29 8.12 -7.82 -14.91
CA MET A 29 9.46 -7.39 -15.30
C MET A 29 10.45 -7.81 -14.21
N VAL A 30 11.43 -8.64 -14.56
CA VAL A 30 12.46 -9.09 -13.62
C VAL A 30 13.75 -8.32 -13.88
N LEU A 31 14.22 -7.62 -12.86
CA LEU A 31 15.49 -6.89 -12.85
C LEU A 31 16.53 -7.69 -12.06
N ASP A 32 17.55 -8.18 -12.73
CA ASP A 32 18.72 -8.83 -12.10
C ASP A 32 19.82 -7.77 -11.90
N ARG A 33 20.01 -7.34 -10.65
CA ARG A 33 20.99 -6.30 -10.29
C ARG A 33 22.43 -6.74 -10.52
N ASP A 34 22.70 -8.04 -10.32
CA ASP A 34 24.06 -8.59 -10.44
C ASP A 34 24.49 -8.72 -11.90
N LYS A 35 23.54 -9.08 -12.78
CA LYS A 35 23.78 -9.27 -14.21
C LYS A 35 23.47 -8.03 -15.04
N ASN A 36 22.82 -7.04 -14.45
CA ASN A 36 22.30 -5.86 -15.14
C ASN A 36 21.43 -6.23 -16.35
N THR A 37 20.43 -7.12 -16.12
CA THR A 37 19.53 -7.59 -17.18
C THR A 37 18.07 -7.37 -16.83
N ILE A 38 17.25 -7.19 -17.86
CA ILE A 38 15.80 -7.11 -17.78
C ILE A 38 15.22 -8.33 -18.49
N GLU A 39 14.27 -9.01 -17.84
CA GLU A 39 13.49 -10.09 -18.44
C GLU A 39 12.00 -9.76 -18.37
N HIS A 40 11.28 -10.11 -19.44
CA HIS A 40 9.83 -9.94 -19.52
C HIS A 40 9.14 -11.31 -19.37
N ARG A 41 8.30 -11.42 -18.34
CA ARG A 41 7.63 -12.66 -17.91
C ARG A 41 6.17 -12.40 -17.59
N HIS A 42 5.48 -13.43 -17.11
CA HIS A 42 4.20 -13.29 -16.40
C HIS A 42 4.39 -13.53 -14.91
N PHE A 43 3.46 -13.07 -14.10
CA PHE A 43 3.64 -13.14 -12.65
C PHE A 43 3.72 -14.57 -12.12
N TYR A 44 3.01 -15.52 -12.71
CA TYR A 44 3.11 -16.93 -12.33
C TYR A 44 4.53 -17.52 -12.52
N ASP A 45 5.37 -16.89 -13.36
CA ASP A 45 6.78 -17.30 -13.56
C ASP A 45 7.68 -16.88 -12.39
N ILE A 46 7.15 -16.15 -11.39
CA ILE A 46 7.91 -15.76 -10.19
C ILE A 46 8.55 -16.96 -9.50
N LEU A 47 7.93 -18.13 -9.61
CA LEU A 47 8.44 -19.39 -9.10
C LEU A 47 9.85 -19.73 -9.63
N GLU A 48 10.22 -19.32 -10.84
CA GLU A 48 11.54 -19.57 -11.42
C GLU A 48 12.65 -18.77 -10.72
N TYR A 49 12.27 -17.70 -10.03
CA TYR A 49 13.17 -16.73 -9.39
C TYR A 49 13.22 -16.84 -7.86
N LEU A 50 12.33 -17.62 -7.27
CA LEU A 50 12.33 -17.95 -5.85
C LEU A 50 13.08 -19.26 -5.64
N TYR A 51 13.84 -19.36 -4.55
CA TYR A 51 14.62 -20.55 -4.22
C TYR A 51 14.20 -21.12 -2.88
N GLU A 52 14.44 -22.42 -2.68
CA GLU A 52 14.26 -23.07 -1.39
C GLU A 52 15.02 -22.29 -0.31
N GLY A 53 14.32 -22.02 0.80
CA GLY A 53 14.85 -21.26 1.92
C GLY A 53 14.66 -19.73 1.83
N ASP A 54 14.23 -19.15 0.71
CA ASP A 54 13.86 -17.73 0.68
C ASP A 54 12.77 -17.43 1.70
N CYS A 55 12.79 -16.22 2.26
CA CYS A 55 11.74 -15.69 3.13
C CYS A 55 10.94 -14.61 2.38
N LEU A 56 9.71 -14.91 1.99
CA LEU A 56 8.80 -13.98 1.31
C LEU A 56 7.96 -13.25 2.35
N VAL A 57 8.12 -11.93 2.47
CA VAL A 57 7.41 -11.12 3.47
C VAL A 57 6.28 -10.34 2.80
N VAL A 58 5.05 -10.59 3.25
CA VAL A 58 3.82 -10.01 2.71
C VAL A 58 3.10 -9.17 3.77
N ASN A 59 2.33 -8.17 3.33
CA ASN A 59 1.49 -7.35 4.20
C ASN A 59 0.05 -7.88 4.20
N ASP A 60 -0.43 -8.37 5.34
CA ASP A 60 -1.74 -8.99 5.51
C ASP A 60 -2.85 -8.01 5.92
N SER A 61 -2.60 -6.71 5.86
CA SER A 61 -3.64 -5.71 6.15
C SER A 61 -4.81 -5.82 5.16
N ARG A 62 -6.04 -5.68 5.70
CA ARG A 62 -7.28 -5.75 4.95
C ARG A 62 -7.87 -4.35 4.81
N VAL A 63 -8.31 -4.02 3.59
CA VAL A 63 -8.96 -2.74 3.30
C VAL A 63 -10.38 -2.76 3.80
N ILE A 64 -10.75 -1.75 4.58
CA ILE A 64 -12.13 -1.53 5.01
C ILE A 64 -12.89 -0.69 3.98
N PRO A 65 -14.24 -0.82 3.85
CA PRO A 65 -15.03 -0.01 2.94
C PRO A 65 -15.15 1.43 3.45
N ALA A 66 -14.03 2.13 3.47
CA ALA A 66 -13.80 3.40 4.16
C ALA A 66 -14.44 4.62 3.46
N ARG A 67 -15.04 4.45 2.28
CA ARG A 67 -15.68 5.54 1.54
C ARG A 67 -17.18 5.53 1.79
N LEU A 68 -17.68 6.59 2.43
CA LEU A 68 -19.08 6.74 2.80
C LEU A 68 -19.70 7.92 2.04
N TYR A 69 -20.95 7.77 1.66
CA TYR A 69 -21.77 8.82 1.09
C TYR A 69 -22.96 9.11 1.99
N GLY A 70 -23.27 10.38 2.16
CA GLY A 70 -24.38 10.78 3.00
C GLY A 70 -24.91 12.16 2.63
N ILE A 71 -25.90 12.59 3.38
CA ILE A 71 -26.58 13.87 3.19
C ILE A 71 -26.43 14.72 4.43
N LYS A 72 -25.96 15.96 4.25
CA LYS A 72 -25.91 16.94 5.33
C LYS A 72 -27.32 17.23 5.83
N GLU A 73 -27.62 16.92 7.07
CA GLU A 73 -28.96 16.93 7.64
C GLU A 73 -29.67 18.28 7.48
N ARG A 74 -28.96 19.39 7.69
CA ARG A 74 -29.57 20.75 7.65
C ARG A 74 -29.83 21.30 6.25
N THR A 75 -29.10 20.82 5.22
CA THR A 75 -29.12 21.46 3.88
C THR A 75 -29.42 20.51 2.74
N GLY A 76 -29.46 19.20 2.97
CA GLY A 76 -29.62 18.21 1.92
C GLY A 76 -28.42 18.06 0.97
N ALA A 77 -27.29 18.66 1.30
CA ALA A 77 -26.09 18.57 0.45
C ALA A 77 -25.46 17.18 0.50
N HIS A 78 -25.13 16.62 -0.67
CA HIS A 78 -24.39 15.36 -0.77
C HIS A 78 -22.96 15.54 -0.27
N ILE A 79 -22.52 14.62 0.58
CA ILE A 79 -21.22 14.59 1.22
C ILE A 79 -20.57 13.22 1.01
N GLU A 80 -19.32 13.24 0.65
CA GLU A 80 -18.42 12.07 0.67
C GLU A 80 -17.51 12.18 1.90
N LEU A 81 -17.42 11.10 2.66
CA LEU A 81 -16.46 10.92 3.75
C LEU A 81 -15.52 9.79 3.37
N LEU A 82 -14.21 10.01 3.53
CA LEU A 82 -13.21 8.98 3.37
C LEU A 82 -12.48 8.81 4.71
N LEU A 83 -12.76 7.72 5.39
CA LEU A 83 -12.12 7.37 6.65
C LEU A 83 -10.64 7.14 6.43
N ILE A 84 -9.79 7.63 7.33
CA ILE A 84 -8.34 7.53 7.23
C ILE A 84 -7.78 6.66 8.37
N LYS A 85 -8.15 7.03 9.60
CA LYS A 85 -7.62 6.42 10.81
C LYS A 85 -8.64 6.51 11.93
N ARG A 86 -8.83 5.41 12.66
CA ARG A 86 -9.56 5.41 13.92
C ARG A 86 -8.70 6.11 14.99
N LEU A 87 -9.30 7.01 15.75
CA LEU A 87 -8.61 7.78 16.78
C LEU A 87 -8.87 7.19 18.16
N ASP A 88 -10.09 7.37 18.66
CA ASP A 88 -10.53 6.91 19.96
C ASP A 88 -12.04 6.64 19.94
N GLY A 89 -12.47 5.51 20.47
CA GLY A 89 -13.88 5.12 20.45
C GLY A 89 -14.43 5.11 19.03
N ASP A 90 -15.46 5.92 18.80
CA ASP A 90 -16.13 6.07 17.50
C ASP A 90 -15.66 7.29 16.71
N LYS A 91 -14.52 7.88 17.11
CA LYS A 91 -13.90 9.00 16.43
C LYS A 91 -12.92 8.55 15.38
N TRP A 92 -13.04 9.19 14.22
CA TRP A 92 -12.18 8.92 13.07
C TRP A 92 -11.61 10.21 12.50
N GLU A 93 -10.38 10.14 12.02
CA GLU A 93 -9.86 11.10 11.07
C GLU A 93 -10.41 10.78 9.68
N SER A 94 -10.91 11.78 8.97
CA SER A 94 -11.52 11.60 7.66
C SER A 94 -11.25 12.77 6.74
N LEU A 95 -11.10 12.49 5.44
CA LEU A 95 -11.29 13.49 4.40
C LEU A 95 -12.78 13.67 4.12
N VAL A 96 -13.16 14.89 3.75
CA VAL A 96 -14.55 15.23 3.43
C VAL A 96 -14.64 15.97 2.11
N LYS A 97 -15.66 15.66 1.30
CA LYS A 97 -15.87 16.30 0.00
C LYS A 97 -17.37 16.59 -0.21
N PRO A 98 -17.72 17.85 -0.56
CA PRO A 98 -16.90 19.05 -0.63
C PRO A 98 -16.59 19.63 0.76
N GLY A 99 -15.31 19.83 1.06
CA GLY A 99 -14.85 20.26 2.39
C GLY A 99 -15.39 21.64 2.83
N LYS A 100 -15.64 22.56 1.88
CA LYS A 100 -16.18 23.89 2.17
C LYS A 100 -17.62 23.91 2.68
N ARG A 101 -18.38 22.84 2.44
CA ARG A 101 -19.80 22.72 2.84
C ARG A 101 -20.01 22.12 4.22
N LEU A 102 -18.94 21.57 4.82
CA LEU A 102 -18.97 20.94 6.14
C LEU A 102 -18.21 21.77 7.16
N LYS A 103 -18.87 22.07 8.27
CA LYS A 103 -18.34 22.85 9.40
C LYS A 103 -18.46 22.02 10.68
N GLU A 104 -17.72 22.42 11.68
CA GLU A 104 -17.88 21.92 13.05
C GLU A 104 -19.35 22.06 13.52
N GLY A 105 -19.91 21.01 14.14
CA GLY A 105 -21.28 20.92 14.56
C GLY A 105 -22.28 20.50 13.47
N ASP A 106 -21.81 20.26 12.23
CA ASP A 106 -22.66 19.68 11.18
C ASP A 106 -22.80 18.16 11.37
N THR A 107 -23.96 17.64 10.97
CA THR A 107 -24.27 16.20 10.95
C THR A 107 -24.50 15.74 9.51
N VAL A 108 -23.94 14.59 9.16
CA VAL A 108 -24.17 13.88 7.91
C VAL A 108 -24.92 12.59 8.21
N VAL A 109 -26.08 12.42 7.60
CA VAL A 109 -26.89 11.20 7.67
C VAL A 109 -26.41 10.24 6.59
N LEU A 110 -26.07 9.02 6.96
CA LEU A 110 -25.41 8.03 6.10
C LEU A 110 -26.36 6.93 5.61
N ASP A 111 -27.48 6.72 6.28
CA ASP A 111 -28.48 5.73 5.93
C ASP A 111 -29.90 6.33 5.83
N GLU A 112 -30.82 5.65 5.14
CA GLU A 112 -32.20 6.09 4.95
C GLU A 112 -32.99 6.16 6.26
N ASN A 113 -32.67 5.28 7.21
CA ASN A 113 -33.36 5.19 8.52
C ASN A 113 -32.84 6.24 9.50
N LYS A 114 -31.80 6.98 9.16
CA LYS A 114 -31.14 7.99 10.02
C LYS A 114 -30.58 7.43 11.33
N LEU A 115 -30.25 6.16 11.34
CA LEU A 115 -29.66 5.45 12.49
C LEU A 115 -28.13 5.46 12.44
N PHE A 116 -27.56 5.78 11.28
CA PHE A 116 -26.11 5.94 11.13
C PHE A 116 -25.78 7.38 10.72
N LYS A 117 -25.10 8.10 11.62
CA LYS A 117 -24.76 9.51 11.43
C LYS A 117 -23.29 9.76 11.71
N ALA A 118 -22.78 10.81 11.09
CA ALA A 118 -21.43 11.31 11.27
C ALA A 118 -21.48 12.77 11.76
N HIS A 119 -20.95 13.03 12.94
CA HIS A 119 -20.89 14.35 13.56
C HIS A 119 -19.51 14.95 13.33
N ILE A 120 -19.44 16.16 12.77
CA ILE A 120 -18.20 16.84 12.48
C ILE A 120 -17.72 17.60 13.71
N LEU A 121 -16.63 17.15 14.33
CA LEU A 121 -16.08 17.76 15.54
C LEU A 121 -15.06 18.88 15.26
N GLY A 122 -14.62 19.05 14.01
CA GLY A 122 -13.67 20.08 13.62
C GLY A 122 -12.55 19.55 12.73
N PHE A 123 -11.52 20.37 12.55
CA PHE A 123 -10.34 19.97 11.80
C PHE A 123 -9.39 19.11 12.65
N LYS A 124 -8.88 18.02 12.09
CA LYS A 124 -7.70 17.32 12.60
C LYS A 124 -6.43 17.99 12.08
N ASP A 125 -6.40 18.23 10.79
CA ASP A 125 -5.32 18.92 10.10
C ASP A 125 -5.91 19.87 9.04
N LYS A 126 -5.68 21.18 9.23
CA LYS A 126 -6.20 22.22 8.33
C LYS A 126 -5.48 22.27 7.00
N GLU A 127 -4.17 22.01 6.99
CA GLU A 127 -3.37 22.00 5.75
C GLU A 127 -3.79 20.87 4.84
N ASN A 128 -3.97 19.70 5.42
CA ASN A 128 -4.38 18.50 4.71
C ASN A 128 -5.89 18.36 4.54
N GLY A 129 -6.68 19.24 5.17
CA GLY A 129 -8.13 19.27 5.05
C GLY A 129 -8.85 18.14 5.76
N THR A 130 -8.17 17.42 6.67
CA THR A 130 -8.80 16.32 7.41
C THR A 130 -9.64 16.81 8.59
N ARG A 131 -10.67 16.06 8.92
CA ARG A 131 -11.63 16.34 9.98
C ARG A 131 -11.59 15.22 11.02
N ILE A 132 -11.99 15.56 12.26
CA ILE A 132 -12.39 14.59 13.27
C ILE A 132 -13.90 14.40 13.12
N ILE A 133 -14.32 13.16 12.95
CA ILE A 133 -15.71 12.75 12.83
C ILE A 133 -16.01 11.77 13.93
N GLU A 134 -17.14 11.93 14.62
CA GLU A 134 -17.65 10.98 15.59
C GLU A 134 -18.92 10.34 15.02
N PHE A 135 -18.97 9.00 15.09
CA PHE A 135 -20.12 8.26 14.57
C PHE A 135 -21.14 7.95 15.65
N GLU A 136 -22.41 8.14 15.30
CA GLU A 136 -23.58 7.69 16.07
C GLU A 136 -24.26 6.57 15.26
N TYR A 137 -24.42 5.40 15.87
CA TYR A 137 -24.99 4.21 15.22
C TYR A 137 -25.52 3.21 16.24
N GLU A 138 -26.33 2.25 15.77
CA GLU A 138 -26.76 1.09 16.54
C GLU A 138 -26.06 -0.18 16.02
N GLY A 139 -25.65 -1.07 16.93
CA GLY A 139 -24.99 -2.34 16.60
C GLY A 139 -23.47 -2.27 16.53
N ILE A 140 -22.87 -2.97 15.60
CA ILE A 140 -21.41 -3.06 15.42
C ILE A 140 -20.97 -2.15 14.28
N PHE A 141 -20.03 -1.25 14.54
CA PHE A 141 -19.55 -0.26 13.56
C PHE A 141 -19.10 -0.89 12.25
N MET A 142 -18.31 -1.97 12.31
CA MET A 142 -17.80 -2.63 11.12
C MET A 142 -18.89 -3.23 10.25
N GLU A 143 -19.94 -3.79 10.86
CA GLU A 143 -21.11 -4.29 10.13
C GLU A 143 -21.83 -3.16 9.40
N ARG A 144 -22.04 -2.02 10.08
CA ARG A 144 -22.62 -0.82 9.45
C ARG A 144 -21.75 -0.30 8.31
N LEU A 145 -20.44 -0.33 8.49
CA LEU A 145 -19.51 0.09 7.45
C LEU A 145 -19.56 -0.83 6.23
N GLU A 146 -19.67 -2.14 6.43
CA GLU A 146 -19.81 -3.13 5.35
C GLU A 146 -21.13 -3.00 4.57
N GLU A 147 -22.21 -2.59 5.24
CA GLU A 147 -23.54 -2.40 4.62
C GLU A 147 -23.55 -1.23 3.64
N ILE A 148 -23.00 -0.07 4.02
CA ILE A 148 -23.15 1.18 3.27
C ILE A 148 -21.84 1.72 2.68
N GLY A 149 -20.69 1.22 3.14
CA GLY A 149 -19.39 1.68 2.70
C GLY A 149 -19.01 1.12 1.33
N SER A 150 -18.21 1.88 0.62
CA SER A 150 -17.61 1.51 -0.66
C SER A 150 -16.11 1.38 -0.52
N MET A 151 -15.50 0.51 -1.36
CA MET A 151 -14.05 0.37 -1.41
C MET A 151 -13.39 1.69 -1.78
N PRO A 152 -12.38 2.14 -1.02
CA PRO A 152 -11.72 3.41 -1.24
C PRO A 152 -10.67 3.31 -2.37
N LEU A 153 -11.12 3.06 -3.61
CA LEU A 153 -10.22 2.99 -4.76
C LEU A 153 -9.38 4.27 -4.86
N PRO A 154 -8.10 4.14 -5.24
CA PRO A 154 -7.21 5.28 -5.40
C PRO A 154 -7.70 6.29 -6.45
N PRO A 155 -7.30 7.57 -6.36
CA PRO A 155 -7.83 8.63 -7.21
C PRO A 155 -7.47 8.53 -8.70
N TYR A 156 -6.49 7.70 -9.08
CA TYR A 156 -6.13 7.43 -10.48
C TYR A 156 -7.01 6.36 -11.14
N ILE A 157 -7.85 5.68 -10.36
CA ILE A 157 -8.94 4.84 -10.88
C ILE A 157 -10.15 5.75 -11.02
N GLU A 158 -10.47 6.11 -12.26
CA GLU A 158 -11.46 7.15 -12.61
C GLU A 158 -12.89 6.57 -12.73
N ARG A 159 -13.19 5.51 -12.01
CA ARG A 159 -14.52 4.89 -11.94
C ARG A 159 -14.95 4.68 -10.49
N ASP A 160 -16.23 4.56 -10.27
CA ASP A 160 -16.76 4.15 -8.97
C ASP A 160 -16.38 2.68 -8.66
N ALA A 161 -16.29 2.39 -7.37
CA ALA A 161 -16.06 1.03 -6.91
C ALA A 161 -17.29 0.16 -7.21
N GLY A 162 -17.07 -0.97 -7.87
CA GLY A 162 -18.08 -2.00 -8.10
C GLY A 162 -18.09 -3.05 -6.96
N ASN A 163 -19.07 -3.95 -7.00
CA ASN A 163 -19.15 -5.05 -6.01
C ASN A 163 -17.91 -5.95 -6.04
N ASP A 164 -17.35 -6.19 -7.22
CA ASP A 164 -16.17 -7.03 -7.39
C ASP A 164 -14.94 -6.44 -6.71
N ASP A 165 -14.86 -5.11 -6.55
CA ASP A 165 -13.72 -4.45 -5.91
C ASP A 165 -13.62 -4.81 -4.41
N LYS A 166 -14.71 -5.22 -3.76
CA LYS A 166 -14.67 -5.72 -2.37
C LYS A 166 -13.71 -6.90 -2.20
N GLU A 167 -13.62 -7.75 -3.22
CA GLU A 167 -12.72 -8.91 -3.25
C GLU A 167 -11.44 -8.62 -4.06
N ARG A 168 -11.58 -7.92 -5.20
CA ARG A 168 -10.47 -7.70 -6.13
C ARG A 168 -9.45 -6.69 -5.61
N TYR A 169 -9.87 -5.73 -4.77
CA TYR A 169 -8.98 -4.77 -4.10
C TYR A 169 -8.54 -5.25 -2.71
N GLN A 170 -8.39 -6.58 -2.57
CA GLN A 170 -7.85 -7.30 -1.40
C GLN A 170 -6.84 -8.33 -1.84
N THR A 171 -5.80 -8.57 -1.03
CA THR A 171 -4.93 -9.73 -1.22
C THR A 171 -5.64 -11.00 -0.77
N VAL A 172 -5.30 -12.14 -1.35
CA VAL A 172 -5.90 -13.45 -0.97
C VAL A 172 -5.54 -13.86 0.47
N TYR A 173 -4.56 -13.22 1.08
CA TYR A 173 -4.11 -13.45 2.44
C TYR A 173 -4.43 -12.30 3.41
N SER A 174 -5.25 -11.33 3.00
CA SER A 174 -5.65 -10.21 3.85
C SER A 174 -6.43 -10.68 5.07
N LYS A 175 -6.02 -10.21 6.28
CA LYS A 175 -6.55 -10.71 7.55
C LYS A 175 -6.90 -9.60 8.54
N VAL A 176 -6.06 -8.59 8.67
CA VAL A 176 -6.18 -7.57 9.72
C VAL A 176 -6.82 -6.30 9.17
N ASP A 177 -8.07 -6.03 9.58
CA ASP A 177 -8.83 -4.86 9.15
C ASP A 177 -8.19 -3.54 9.61
N GLY A 178 -8.29 -2.48 8.78
CA GLY A 178 -7.86 -1.13 9.16
C GLY A 178 -7.16 -0.34 8.07
N SER A 179 -6.77 -0.95 6.96
CA SER A 179 -6.20 -0.24 5.81
C SER A 179 -7.25 0.51 5.01
N VAL A 180 -6.86 1.66 4.47
CA VAL A 180 -7.67 2.41 3.49
C VAL A 180 -7.13 2.28 2.06
N ALA A 181 -6.06 1.53 1.88
CA ALA A 181 -5.55 1.13 0.58
C ALA A 181 -4.96 -0.28 0.65
N ALA A 182 -5.07 -1.05 -0.43
CA ALA A 182 -4.51 -2.39 -0.50
C ALA A 182 -2.98 -2.36 -0.62
N PRO A 183 -2.25 -3.36 -0.08
CA PRO A 183 -0.85 -3.60 -0.40
C PRO A 183 -0.77 -4.23 -1.81
N THR A 184 -0.81 -3.38 -2.83
CA THR A 184 -1.19 -3.73 -4.21
C THR A 184 -0.27 -4.73 -4.90
N ALA A 185 1.01 -4.80 -4.52
CA ALA A 185 1.92 -5.82 -5.04
C ALA A 185 1.48 -7.25 -4.65
N GLY A 186 0.76 -7.38 -3.55
CA GLY A 186 0.17 -8.66 -3.13
C GLY A 186 -1.04 -9.09 -3.93
N LEU A 187 -1.67 -8.18 -4.69
CA LEU A 187 -2.84 -8.49 -5.52
C LEU A 187 -2.54 -9.46 -6.67
N HIS A 188 -1.27 -9.59 -7.02
CA HIS A 188 -0.83 -10.50 -8.10
C HIS A 188 -0.81 -11.96 -7.67
N PHE A 189 -0.76 -12.24 -6.36
CA PHE A 189 -0.77 -13.61 -5.87
C PHE A 189 -2.17 -14.21 -5.89
N THR A 190 -2.23 -15.49 -6.26
CA THR A 190 -3.38 -16.38 -6.06
C THR A 190 -3.07 -17.35 -4.91
N GLU A 191 -4.09 -17.99 -4.34
CA GLU A 191 -3.89 -19.01 -3.31
C GLU A 191 -3.07 -20.17 -3.87
N GLU A 192 -3.35 -20.61 -5.11
CA GLU A 192 -2.64 -21.68 -5.79
C GLU A 192 -1.16 -21.34 -6.01
N LEU A 193 -0.85 -20.08 -6.35
CA LEU A 193 0.53 -19.66 -6.53
C LEU A 193 1.28 -19.64 -5.19
N LEU A 194 0.63 -19.19 -4.11
CA LEU A 194 1.22 -19.19 -2.76
C LEU A 194 1.48 -20.63 -2.26
N GLU A 195 0.59 -21.57 -2.54
CA GLU A 195 0.84 -22.99 -2.20
C GLU A 195 2.05 -23.53 -2.95
N LYS A 196 2.20 -23.24 -4.25
CA LYS A 196 3.40 -23.64 -5.01
C LYS A 196 4.67 -22.98 -4.48
N VAL A 197 4.59 -21.74 -4.01
CA VAL A 197 5.71 -21.04 -3.34
C VAL A 197 6.13 -21.79 -2.09
N LYS A 198 5.18 -22.20 -1.24
CA LYS A 198 5.45 -23.03 -0.04
C LYS A 198 5.99 -24.43 -0.38
N GLU A 199 5.40 -25.09 -1.37
CA GLU A 199 5.87 -26.41 -1.85
C GLU A 199 7.32 -26.36 -2.35
N LYS A 200 7.76 -25.21 -2.86
CA LYS A 200 9.14 -24.97 -3.27
C LYS A 200 10.11 -24.77 -2.09
N GLY A 201 9.60 -24.75 -0.85
CA GLY A 201 10.41 -24.53 0.35
C GLY A 201 10.68 -23.06 0.67
N VAL A 202 9.88 -22.15 0.13
CA VAL A 202 9.91 -20.72 0.48
C VAL A 202 9.06 -20.48 1.70
N GLU A 203 9.61 -19.83 2.72
CA GLU A 203 8.88 -19.44 3.92
C GLU A 203 8.10 -18.14 3.67
N ILE A 204 6.83 -18.09 4.10
CA ILE A 204 6.00 -16.88 3.96
C ILE A 204 5.80 -16.28 5.35
N ALA A 205 6.24 -15.04 5.52
CA ALA A 205 6.11 -14.26 6.75
C ALA A 205 5.13 -13.10 6.55
N TYR A 206 4.34 -12.78 7.58
CA TYR A 206 3.26 -11.80 7.50
C TYR A 206 3.54 -10.61 8.39
N VAL A 207 3.56 -9.42 7.80
CA VAL A 207 3.58 -8.15 8.54
C VAL A 207 2.25 -7.43 8.32
N THR A 208 1.81 -6.65 9.30
CA THR A 208 0.65 -5.79 9.15
C THR A 208 1.12 -4.35 9.11
N LEU A 209 0.86 -3.63 8.02
CA LEU A 209 0.99 -2.17 7.96
C LEU A 209 -0.31 -1.61 7.40
N HIS A 210 -0.95 -0.76 8.17
CA HIS A 210 -2.17 -0.08 7.72
C HIS A 210 -1.84 1.07 6.79
N VAL A 211 -2.12 0.84 5.50
CA VAL A 211 -1.82 1.83 4.45
C VAL A 211 -2.80 2.98 4.54
N GLY A 212 -2.25 4.17 4.76
CA GLY A 212 -3.00 5.42 4.76
C GLY A 212 -3.08 6.07 3.38
N ILE A 213 -3.89 7.12 3.27
CA ILE A 213 -4.03 7.92 2.03
C ILE A 213 -2.77 8.71 1.66
N GLY A 214 -1.81 8.82 2.58
CA GLY A 214 -0.54 9.53 2.34
C GLY A 214 0.25 8.99 1.15
N THR A 215 0.13 7.69 0.89
CA THR A 215 0.81 6.99 -0.22
C THR A 215 0.39 7.53 -1.60
N PHE A 216 -0.80 8.11 -1.72
CA PHE A 216 -1.31 8.67 -2.99
C PHE A 216 -1.10 10.19 -3.12
N ARG A 217 -0.48 10.82 -2.12
CA ARG A 217 -0.22 12.27 -2.17
C ARG A 217 1.03 12.56 -2.98
N PRO A 218 0.98 13.56 -3.88
CA PRO A 218 2.16 13.98 -4.62
C PRO A 218 3.19 14.61 -3.68
N VAL A 219 4.46 14.39 -3.96
CA VAL A 219 5.57 15.12 -3.34
C VAL A 219 5.50 16.58 -3.81
N LYS A 220 5.60 17.55 -2.88
CA LYS A 220 5.40 18.99 -3.15
C LYS A 220 6.68 19.81 -2.95
N VAL A 221 7.81 19.16 -2.78
CA VAL A 221 9.10 19.80 -2.56
C VAL A 221 10.00 19.61 -3.77
N ASP A 222 10.86 20.56 -4.07
CA ASP A 222 11.82 20.47 -5.17
C ASP A 222 13.01 19.59 -4.81
N ASN A 223 13.47 19.67 -3.57
CA ASN A 223 14.52 18.82 -3.02
C ASN A 223 13.90 17.71 -2.19
N ILE A 224 14.11 16.44 -2.57
CA ILE A 224 13.43 15.30 -1.93
C ILE A 224 13.75 15.17 -0.45
N GLU A 225 14.92 15.61 0.02
CA GLU A 225 15.34 15.56 1.42
C GLU A 225 14.48 16.43 2.34
N ASP A 226 13.77 17.41 1.78
CA ASP A 226 12.83 18.25 2.52
C ASP A 226 11.43 17.60 2.68
N HIS A 227 11.21 16.45 2.03
CA HIS A 227 9.92 15.76 2.10
C HIS A 227 9.72 15.09 3.46
N LYS A 228 8.54 15.29 4.03
CA LYS A 228 8.12 14.64 5.29
C LYS A 228 7.12 13.54 5.00
N MET A 229 7.50 12.32 5.29
CA MET A 229 6.63 11.16 5.18
C MET A 229 5.51 11.19 6.21
N HIS A 230 4.34 10.68 5.82
CA HIS A 230 3.28 10.37 6.77
C HIS A 230 3.65 9.13 7.57
N PHE A 231 3.22 9.12 8.84
CA PHE A 231 3.39 7.96 9.71
C PHE A 231 2.27 6.95 9.45
N GLU A 232 2.66 5.69 9.35
CA GLU A 232 1.78 4.54 9.23
C GLU A 232 2.09 3.54 10.34
N GLU A 233 1.04 2.95 10.92
CA GLU A 233 1.18 1.97 12.00
C GLU A 233 1.46 0.59 11.43
N TYR A 234 2.37 -0.13 12.08
CA TYR A 234 2.69 -1.50 11.70
C TYR A 234 2.80 -2.41 12.92
N THR A 235 2.57 -3.69 12.69
CA THR A 235 2.73 -4.76 13.67
C THR A 235 3.52 -5.91 13.04
N ILE A 236 4.45 -6.46 13.82
CA ILE A 236 5.19 -7.68 13.52
C ILE A 236 5.02 -8.60 14.73
N ASP A 237 4.45 -9.77 14.54
CA ASP A 237 4.37 -10.76 15.62
C ASP A 237 5.73 -11.45 15.86
N SER A 238 5.84 -12.19 16.97
CA SER A 238 7.08 -12.87 17.38
C SER A 238 7.49 -13.96 16.40
N ASP A 239 6.54 -14.68 15.84
CA ASP A 239 6.80 -15.81 14.94
C ASP A 239 7.29 -15.31 13.58
N THR A 240 6.70 -14.22 13.09
CA THR A 240 7.16 -13.49 11.90
C THR A 240 8.59 -12.97 12.10
N ALA A 241 8.85 -12.30 13.24
CA ALA A 241 10.18 -11.78 13.53
C ALA A 241 11.22 -12.90 13.59
N GLU A 242 10.92 -14.02 14.23
CA GLU A 242 11.84 -15.16 14.32
C GLU A 242 12.08 -15.80 12.94
N THR A 243 11.05 -15.93 12.10
CA THR A 243 11.16 -16.47 10.74
C THR A 243 12.09 -15.61 9.88
N VAL A 244 11.90 -14.29 9.87
CA VAL A 244 12.75 -13.36 9.12
C VAL A 244 14.18 -13.35 9.70
N ASN A 245 14.32 -13.29 11.02
CA ASN A 245 15.64 -13.26 11.67
C ASN A 245 16.42 -14.55 11.45
N ARG A 246 15.72 -15.69 11.39
CA ARG A 246 16.35 -16.97 11.04
C ARG A 246 16.87 -16.94 9.59
N ALA A 247 16.08 -16.44 8.63
CA ALA A 247 16.52 -16.29 7.26
C ALA A 247 17.78 -15.41 7.17
N ILE A 248 17.81 -14.29 7.89
CA ILE A 248 18.97 -13.39 7.93
C ILE A 248 20.21 -14.11 8.50
N ARG A 249 20.08 -14.79 9.66
CA ARG A 249 21.19 -15.51 10.29
C ARG A 249 21.77 -16.63 9.42
N GLU A 250 20.93 -17.27 8.62
CA GLU A 250 21.30 -18.34 7.71
C GLU A 250 21.77 -17.85 6.34
N GLY A 251 21.82 -16.52 6.10
CA GLY A 251 22.24 -15.94 4.83
C GLY A 251 21.26 -16.22 3.69
N ARG A 252 20.00 -16.48 4.01
CA ARG A 252 18.90 -16.66 3.06
C ARG A 252 18.30 -15.31 2.68
N ARG A 253 17.76 -15.19 1.45
CA ARG A 253 17.19 -13.94 0.99
C ARG A 253 15.88 -13.60 1.69
N VAL A 254 15.74 -12.35 2.06
CA VAL A 254 14.48 -11.76 2.51
C VAL A 254 13.90 -10.94 1.35
N ILE A 255 12.78 -11.41 0.81
CA ILE A 255 12.11 -10.80 -0.34
C ILE A 255 10.83 -10.14 0.14
N SER A 256 10.74 -8.82 0.01
CA SER A 256 9.54 -8.08 0.38
C SER A 256 8.54 -8.01 -0.76
N VAL A 257 7.25 -8.21 -0.46
CA VAL A 257 6.15 -7.99 -1.40
C VAL A 257 5.51 -6.64 -1.08
N GLY A 258 5.76 -5.69 -1.96
CA GLY A 258 5.30 -4.30 -1.85
C GLY A 258 6.20 -3.41 -1.01
N THR A 259 6.09 -2.13 -1.29
CA THR A 259 6.82 -1.06 -0.58
C THR A 259 6.39 -0.95 0.89
N THR A 260 5.19 -1.41 1.23
CA THR A 260 4.68 -1.46 2.62
C THR A 260 5.44 -2.47 3.46
N SER A 261 5.61 -3.71 2.98
CA SER A 261 6.44 -4.73 3.65
C SER A 261 7.89 -4.27 3.77
N THR A 262 8.45 -3.67 2.71
CA THR A 262 9.80 -3.09 2.71
C THR A 262 9.95 -2.05 3.81
N ARG A 263 9.04 -1.07 3.89
CA ARG A 263 9.11 -0.01 4.89
C ARG A 263 8.94 -0.55 6.31
N THR A 264 8.12 -1.56 6.50
CA THR A 264 7.94 -2.22 7.80
C THR A 264 9.25 -2.89 8.24
N LEU A 265 9.83 -3.74 7.39
CA LEU A 265 11.06 -4.47 7.69
C LEU A 265 12.23 -3.51 7.97
N GLU A 266 12.44 -2.53 7.09
CA GLU A 266 13.54 -1.57 7.23
C GLU A 266 13.38 -0.63 8.44
N SER A 267 12.14 -0.38 8.89
CA SER A 267 11.87 0.39 10.10
C SER A 267 12.06 -0.41 11.38
N ALA A 268 11.72 -1.70 11.36
CA ALA A 268 11.88 -2.60 12.48
C ALA A 268 13.33 -3.11 12.62
N ALA A 269 14.20 -2.84 11.64
CA ALA A 269 15.57 -3.33 11.60
C ALA A 269 16.43 -2.67 12.68
N LYS A 270 17.05 -3.49 13.50
CA LYS A 270 18.05 -3.11 14.52
C LYS A 270 19.29 -3.96 14.39
N GLN A 271 20.43 -3.43 14.82
CA GLN A 271 21.69 -4.16 14.86
C GLN A 271 21.90 -4.74 16.26
N VAL A 272 22.04 -6.05 16.35
CA VAL A 272 22.34 -6.78 17.56
C VAL A 272 23.60 -7.58 17.31
N ASP A 273 24.65 -7.35 18.12
CA ASP A 273 25.96 -7.99 17.98
C ASP A 273 26.56 -7.94 16.56
N GLY A 274 26.31 -6.83 15.87
CA GLY A 274 26.82 -6.60 14.51
C GLY A 274 25.96 -7.20 13.38
N VAL A 275 24.89 -7.95 13.70
CA VAL A 275 23.96 -8.56 12.74
C VAL A 275 22.65 -7.78 12.74
N TRP A 276 22.10 -7.52 11.54
CA TRP A 276 20.77 -6.93 11.42
C TRP A 276 19.70 -7.94 11.79
N GLN A 277 18.71 -7.49 12.55
CA GLN A 277 17.52 -8.25 12.96
C GLN A 277 16.31 -7.32 12.94
N ILE A 278 15.12 -7.89 12.87
CA ILE A 278 13.87 -7.13 13.07
C ILE A 278 13.30 -7.41 14.45
N GLU A 279 12.69 -6.39 15.06
CA GLU A 279 11.96 -6.54 16.33
C GLU A 279 10.49 -6.82 16.10
N SER A 280 9.92 -7.73 16.91
CA SER A 280 8.47 -7.89 17.01
C SER A 280 7.85 -6.75 17.82
N GLY A 281 6.59 -6.46 17.57
CA GLY A 281 5.83 -5.46 18.32
C GLY A 281 4.97 -4.59 17.43
N HIS A 282 4.33 -3.60 18.06
CA HIS A 282 3.54 -2.56 17.40
C HIS A 282 4.30 -1.24 17.43
N SER A 283 4.40 -0.58 16.29
CA SER A 283 5.09 0.70 16.16
C SER A 283 4.55 1.51 14.97
N SER A 284 5.17 2.63 14.67
CA SER A 284 4.84 3.44 13.51
C SER A 284 6.08 3.79 12.70
N THR A 285 5.91 3.92 11.39
CA THR A 285 6.99 4.28 10.48
C THR A 285 6.67 5.53 9.68
N GLY A 286 7.61 6.46 9.67
CA GLY A 286 7.71 7.57 8.73
C GLY A 286 8.97 7.46 7.89
N ILE A 287 9.53 6.25 7.71
CA ILE A 287 10.76 6.04 6.97
C ILE A 287 10.62 6.51 5.52
N PHE A 288 11.58 7.32 5.09
CA PHE A 288 11.72 7.76 3.71
C PHE A 288 12.97 7.13 3.10
N ILE A 289 12.74 6.19 2.19
CA ILE A 289 13.80 5.45 1.49
C ILE A 289 13.97 6.07 0.11
N TYR A 290 15.19 6.49 -0.20
CA TYR A 290 15.59 7.08 -1.50
C TYR A 290 17.06 6.76 -1.77
N PRO A 291 17.59 6.96 -2.98
CA PRO A 291 18.96 6.62 -3.33
C PRO A 291 19.99 7.19 -2.36
N GLY A 292 20.89 6.32 -1.90
CA GLY A 292 21.83 6.55 -0.79
C GLY A 292 21.43 5.82 0.50
N TYR A 293 20.16 5.40 0.64
CA TYR A 293 19.75 4.50 1.70
C TYR A 293 20.38 3.12 1.50
N LYS A 294 20.91 2.55 2.57
CA LYS A 294 21.44 1.18 2.57
C LYS A 294 20.41 0.25 3.20
N TYR A 295 19.90 -0.64 2.40
CA TYR A 295 18.98 -1.68 2.88
C TYR A 295 19.69 -2.56 3.92
N LYS A 296 18.97 -2.93 4.96
CA LYS A 296 19.49 -3.63 6.13
C LYS A 296 19.04 -5.09 6.14
N VAL A 297 17.82 -5.33 5.67
CA VAL A 297 17.12 -6.62 5.80
C VAL A 297 16.58 -7.11 4.48
N VAL A 298 16.19 -6.20 3.58
CA VAL A 298 15.53 -6.57 2.32
C VAL A 298 16.56 -6.81 1.22
N ASP A 299 16.58 -8.03 0.67
CA ASP A 299 17.45 -8.45 -0.43
C ASP A 299 16.77 -8.33 -1.79
N GLY A 300 15.45 -8.50 -1.88
CA GLY A 300 14.68 -8.42 -3.10
C GLY A 300 13.31 -7.79 -2.89
N LEU A 301 12.75 -7.23 -3.95
CA LEU A 301 11.47 -6.52 -3.89
C LEU A 301 10.56 -6.89 -5.06
N ILE A 302 9.38 -7.41 -4.75
CA ILE A 302 8.27 -7.55 -5.70
C ILE A 302 7.36 -6.33 -5.51
N THR A 303 7.10 -5.56 -6.57
CA THR A 303 6.34 -4.32 -6.50
C THR A 303 5.55 -4.04 -7.78
N ASN A 304 4.59 -3.11 -7.74
CA ASN A 304 3.98 -2.54 -8.93
C ASN A 304 4.87 -1.46 -9.56
N PHE A 305 4.52 -1.02 -10.76
CA PHE A 305 5.07 0.21 -11.33
C PHE A 305 4.41 1.44 -10.69
N HIS A 306 5.22 2.44 -10.35
CA HIS A 306 4.82 3.61 -9.57
C HIS A 306 4.79 4.89 -10.41
N LEU A 307 4.08 5.94 -9.93
CA LEU A 307 4.03 7.26 -10.59
C LEU A 307 5.41 7.91 -10.68
N PRO A 308 5.64 8.70 -11.72
CA PRO A 308 6.74 9.64 -11.75
C PRO A 308 6.68 10.58 -10.52
N LYS A 309 7.85 10.98 -10.04
CA LYS A 309 8.01 11.89 -8.88
C LYS A 309 7.38 11.41 -7.57
N SER A 310 7.12 10.11 -7.42
CA SER A 310 6.56 9.55 -6.19
C SER A 310 7.64 9.07 -5.22
N THR A 311 7.32 9.04 -3.94
CA THR A 311 8.20 8.43 -2.91
C THR A 311 8.45 6.95 -3.16
N LEU A 312 7.55 6.29 -3.90
CA LEU A 312 7.64 4.85 -4.19
C LEU A 312 8.69 4.54 -5.26
N ILE A 313 8.78 5.34 -6.34
CA ILE A 313 9.85 5.17 -7.32
C ILE A 313 11.23 5.48 -6.70
N MET A 314 11.28 6.40 -5.71
CA MET A 314 12.51 6.70 -4.96
C MET A 314 12.96 5.50 -4.13
N LEU A 315 12.02 4.82 -3.44
CA LEU A 315 12.29 3.60 -2.67
C LEU A 315 12.83 2.49 -3.58
N VAL A 316 12.19 2.26 -4.71
CA VAL A 316 12.62 1.25 -5.69
C VAL A 316 14.01 1.59 -6.25
N SER A 317 14.25 2.88 -6.53
CA SER A 317 15.55 3.39 -7.00
C SER A 317 16.66 3.24 -5.95
N ALA A 318 16.32 3.20 -4.68
CA ALA A 318 17.29 2.98 -3.60
C ALA A 318 17.77 1.52 -3.51
N LEU A 319 16.94 0.56 -3.97
CA LEU A 319 17.28 -0.88 -3.91
C LEU A 319 18.25 -1.30 -5.03
N TYR A 320 18.15 -0.66 -6.18
CA TYR A 320 19.06 -0.89 -7.31
C TYR A 320 19.94 0.35 -7.50
N ASP A 321 19.55 1.26 -8.32
CA ASP A 321 19.97 2.64 -8.47
C ASP A 321 18.94 3.39 -9.33
N ARG A 322 19.04 4.73 -9.31
CA ARG A 322 18.09 5.57 -10.03
C ARG A 322 18.11 5.37 -11.54
N GLU A 323 19.31 5.26 -12.13
CA GLU A 323 19.50 5.25 -13.60
C GLU A 323 18.91 3.98 -14.20
N HIS A 324 19.20 2.84 -13.61
CA HIS A 324 18.63 1.56 -14.06
C HIS A 324 17.12 1.48 -13.83
N ILE A 325 16.61 2.02 -12.72
CA ILE A 325 15.18 2.02 -12.45
C ILE A 325 14.43 2.94 -13.43
N ILE A 326 14.90 4.15 -13.70
CA ILE A 326 14.28 5.03 -14.70
C ILE A 326 14.30 4.36 -16.08
N ALA A 327 15.44 3.79 -16.49
CA ALA A 327 15.53 3.05 -17.75
C ALA A 327 14.56 1.87 -17.83
N ALA A 328 14.39 1.12 -16.74
CA ALA A 328 13.40 0.03 -16.65
C ALA A 328 11.94 0.53 -16.75
N TYR A 329 11.64 1.69 -16.18
CA TYR A 329 10.31 2.30 -16.30
C TYR A 329 10.04 2.81 -17.72
N GLU A 330 11.02 3.42 -18.38
CA GLU A 330 10.94 3.80 -19.79
C GLU A 330 10.77 2.57 -20.70
N GLU A 331 11.49 1.46 -20.40
CA GLU A 331 11.29 0.16 -21.06
C GLU A 331 9.87 -0.34 -20.86
N ALA A 332 9.33 -0.28 -19.61
CA ALA A 332 7.97 -0.71 -19.30
C ALA A 332 6.92 0.11 -20.08
N VAL A 333 7.14 1.41 -20.26
CA VAL A 333 6.27 2.28 -21.08
C VAL A 333 6.34 1.85 -22.55
N ARG A 334 7.54 1.65 -23.10
CA ARG A 334 7.76 1.22 -24.48
C ARG A 334 7.12 -0.14 -24.78
N GLU A 335 7.25 -1.06 -23.85
CA GLU A 335 6.67 -2.41 -23.90
C GLU A 335 5.20 -2.46 -23.48
N ARG A 336 4.60 -1.28 -23.18
CA ARG A 336 3.17 -1.12 -22.84
C ARG A 336 2.74 -1.93 -21.61
N TYR A 337 3.59 -2.02 -20.59
CA TYR A 337 3.17 -2.50 -19.27
C TYR A 337 2.05 -1.63 -18.72
N LYS A 338 1.23 -2.23 -17.85
CA LYS A 338 0.21 -1.52 -17.10
C LYS A 338 0.74 -1.08 -15.75
N PHE A 339 0.37 0.11 -15.34
CA PHE A 339 0.90 0.79 -14.17
C PHE A 339 -0.11 0.82 -13.02
N PHE A 340 0.39 0.97 -11.80
CA PHE A 340 -0.35 1.10 -10.54
C PHE A 340 -1.02 -0.16 -10.03
N SER A 341 -2.03 0.03 -9.12
CA SER A 341 -2.63 -1.01 -8.28
C SER A 341 -3.10 -2.25 -9.02
N TYR A 342 -3.73 -2.05 -10.18
CA TYR A 342 -4.24 -3.12 -11.02
C TYR A 342 -3.35 -3.41 -12.23
N GLY A 343 -2.18 -2.78 -12.25
CA GLY A 343 -1.22 -2.94 -13.34
C GLY A 343 -0.38 -4.22 -13.24
N ASP A 344 0.77 -4.16 -13.86
CA ASP A 344 1.74 -5.24 -13.91
C ASP A 344 2.75 -5.15 -12.74
N ALA A 345 3.59 -6.16 -12.61
CA ALA A 345 4.54 -6.29 -11.53
C ALA A 345 5.99 -6.14 -12.00
N MET A 346 6.84 -5.78 -11.04
CA MET A 346 8.29 -5.78 -11.17
C MET A 346 8.89 -6.62 -10.04
N PHE A 347 9.93 -7.40 -10.32
CA PHE A 347 10.75 -8.06 -9.31
C PHE A 347 12.19 -7.62 -9.46
N ILE A 348 12.75 -7.00 -8.44
CA ILE A 348 14.15 -6.61 -8.31
C ILE A 348 14.84 -7.64 -7.43
N LYS A 349 15.76 -8.41 -8.01
CA LYS A 349 16.46 -9.51 -7.31
C LYS A 349 17.98 -9.28 -7.28
#